data_e3e0aa23747f7f041007bca967226a32
#
_entry.id   e3e0aa23747f7f041007bca967226a32
#
_cell.length_a   1.000
_cell.length_b   1.000
_cell.length_c   1.000
_cell.angle_alpha   90.00
_cell.angle_beta   90.00
_cell.angle_gamma   90.00
#
_symmetry.space_group_name_H-M   'P 1'
#
loop_
_entity.id
_entity.type
_entity.pdbx_description
1 polymer ?
#
loop_
_entity_poly.entity_id
_entity_poly.type
_entity_poly.pdbx_seq_one_letter_code
_entity_poly.pdbx_strand_id
1 'polypeptide(L)'
;MQSIYKYRFDRRTIYWTLIYLVVFGLLGGLLYHLYEGGYLSAWFTSFIVALIALMSLSIPRYIVVTDEKVEVRCLLDITEIKRGEIASVRRVDPKRMKWFFPLFGGCGFFGYYGHFLDLRRFERVRLYASEWKNFVEITDIYEERLYVSCSDADCLIAELMPPGGNRLTEEAAEEEEEEREEAQTAKETQTT
;
A
#
# COMPACT_ATOMS: atom_id res chain seq x y z
N MET A 1 14.49 8.90 20.10
CA MET A 1 15.11 9.36 18.82
C MET A 1 14.01 9.39 17.78
N GLN A 2 14.03 10.30 16.77
CA GLN A 2 12.98 10.38 15.76
C GLN A 2 13.62 10.28 14.39
N SER A 3 13.21 9.27 13.59
CA SER A 3 13.66 9.08 12.22
C SER A 3 12.54 9.42 11.25
N ILE A 4 12.87 10.06 10.13
CA ILE A 4 11.89 10.49 9.14
C ILE A 4 12.28 9.91 7.77
N TYR A 5 11.42 9.06 7.23
CA TYR A 5 11.55 8.45 5.91
C TYR A 5 10.62 9.14 4.92
N LYS A 6 11.19 9.75 3.87
CA LYS A 6 10.44 10.50 2.86
C LYS A 6 9.98 9.59 1.73
N TYR A 7 8.76 9.81 1.26
CA TYR A 7 8.26 9.21 0.04
C TYR A 7 8.85 9.88 -1.19
N ARG A 8 9.16 9.09 -2.22
CA ARG A 8 9.56 9.59 -3.55
C ARG A 8 8.55 9.10 -4.58
N PHE A 9 8.15 10.00 -5.48
CA PHE A 9 7.29 9.63 -6.59
C PHE A 9 8.09 8.90 -7.67
N ASP A 10 7.59 7.73 -8.09
CA ASP A 10 8.15 6.99 -9.22
C ASP A 10 7.61 7.54 -10.55
N ARG A 11 8.38 7.40 -11.63
CA ARG A 11 7.96 7.75 -13.00
C ARG A 11 6.64 7.09 -13.39
N ARG A 12 6.42 5.87 -12.92
CA ARG A 12 5.18 5.13 -13.16
C ARG A 12 3.96 5.84 -12.54
N THR A 13 4.07 6.29 -11.31
CA THR A 13 3.01 7.03 -10.62
C THR A 13 2.69 8.34 -11.33
N ILE A 14 3.71 9.10 -11.76
CA ILE A 14 3.54 10.34 -12.51
C ILE A 14 2.84 10.08 -13.84
N TYR A 15 3.23 9.03 -14.57
CA TYR A 15 2.63 8.66 -15.85
C TYR A 15 1.14 8.30 -15.70
N TRP A 16 0.77 7.48 -14.73
CA TRP A 16 -0.63 7.15 -14.47
C TRP A 16 -1.45 8.36 -14.06
N THR A 17 -0.90 9.23 -13.21
CA THR A 17 -1.56 10.50 -12.83
C THR A 17 -1.85 11.37 -14.05
N LEU A 18 -0.89 11.48 -14.97
CA LEU A 18 -1.06 12.26 -16.20
C LEU A 18 -2.16 11.65 -17.07
N ILE A 19 -2.19 10.31 -17.23
CA ILE A 19 -3.24 9.62 -17.99
C ILE A 19 -4.62 9.92 -17.40
N TYR A 20 -4.79 9.81 -16.08
CA TYR A 20 -6.07 10.11 -15.44
C TYR A 20 -6.50 11.57 -15.67
N LEU A 21 -5.58 12.53 -15.56
CA LEU A 21 -5.87 13.93 -15.83
C LEU A 21 -6.31 14.18 -17.27
N VAL A 22 -5.64 13.55 -18.24
CA VAL A 22 -6.01 13.65 -19.65
C VAL A 22 -7.38 13.03 -19.91
N VAL A 23 -7.65 11.84 -19.37
CA VAL A 23 -8.95 11.14 -19.53
C VAL A 23 -10.08 11.97 -18.92
N PHE A 24 -9.89 12.52 -17.72
CA PHE A 24 -10.89 13.38 -17.09
C PHE A 24 -11.10 14.69 -17.86
N GLY A 25 -10.03 15.29 -18.38
CA GLY A 25 -10.13 16.47 -19.22
C GLY A 25 -10.90 16.21 -20.51
N LEU A 26 -10.62 15.10 -21.20
CA LEU A 26 -11.34 14.68 -22.42
C LEU A 26 -12.82 14.40 -22.13
N LEU A 27 -13.11 13.70 -21.04
CA LEU A 27 -14.49 13.39 -20.64
C LEU A 27 -15.27 14.67 -20.30
N GLY A 28 -14.65 15.60 -19.57
CA GLY A 28 -15.25 16.91 -19.27
C GLY A 28 -15.52 17.73 -20.54
N GLY A 29 -14.57 17.75 -21.49
CA GLY A 29 -14.74 18.41 -22.79
C GLY A 29 -15.82 17.75 -23.64
N LEU A 30 -15.91 16.42 -23.64
CA LEU A 30 -16.96 15.69 -24.35
C LEU A 30 -18.34 16.02 -23.77
N LEU A 31 -18.48 16.02 -22.44
CA LEU A 31 -19.74 16.39 -21.79
C LEU A 31 -20.15 17.84 -22.08
N TYR A 32 -19.19 18.75 -22.11
CA TYR A 32 -19.45 20.14 -22.48
C TYR A 32 -19.97 20.27 -23.92
N HIS A 33 -19.46 19.45 -24.82
CA HIS A 33 -19.83 19.51 -26.23
C HIS A 33 -21.17 18.81 -26.50
N LEU A 34 -21.52 17.76 -25.74
CA LEU A 34 -22.78 17.02 -25.90
C LEU A 34 -23.99 17.70 -25.28
N TYR A 35 -23.78 18.54 -24.26
CA TYR A 35 -24.88 19.18 -23.51
C TYR A 35 -24.82 20.71 -23.64
N GLU A 36 -25.71 21.26 -24.45
CA GLU A 36 -25.81 22.71 -24.72
C GLU A 36 -26.09 23.58 -23.50
N GLY A 37 -26.64 23.01 -22.42
CA GLY A 37 -26.96 23.76 -21.20
C GLY A 37 -25.81 23.98 -20.22
N GLY A 38 -24.65 23.33 -20.41
CA GLY A 38 -23.45 23.46 -19.57
C GLY A 38 -23.59 22.98 -18.11
N TYR A 39 -24.79 22.75 -17.60
CA TYR A 39 -25.01 22.36 -16.19
C TYR A 39 -24.38 21.01 -15.85
N LEU A 40 -24.56 20.01 -16.70
CA LEU A 40 -24.01 18.68 -16.46
C LEU A 40 -22.49 18.67 -16.49
N SER A 41 -21.92 19.42 -17.44
CA SER A 41 -20.46 19.60 -17.53
C SER A 41 -19.89 20.33 -16.30
N ALA A 42 -20.57 21.37 -15.83
CA ALA A 42 -20.16 22.10 -14.63
C ALA A 42 -20.22 21.21 -13.38
N TRP A 43 -21.31 20.43 -13.22
CA TRP A 43 -21.45 19.48 -12.14
C TRP A 43 -20.36 18.40 -12.17
N PHE A 44 -20.14 17.80 -13.34
CA PHE A 44 -19.11 16.79 -13.53
C PHE A 44 -17.70 17.34 -13.23
N THR A 45 -17.40 18.53 -13.74
CA THR A 45 -16.10 19.19 -13.49
C THR A 45 -15.92 19.47 -12.01
N SER A 46 -16.93 20.00 -11.33
CA SER A 46 -16.88 20.24 -9.88
C SER A 46 -16.68 18.97 -9.08
N PHE A 47 -17.38 17.88 -9.46
CA PHE A 47 -17.23 16.58 -8.83
C PHE A 47 -15.80 16.01 -9.01
N ILE A 48 -15.24 16.08 -10.22
CA ILE A 48 -13.87 15.63 -10.50
C ILE A 48 -12.85 16.48 -9.73
N VAL A 49 -13.01 17.80 -9.67
CA VAL A 49 -12.11 18.67 -8.89
C VAL A 49 -12.16 18.31 -7.40
N ALA A 50 -13.36 18.09 -6.86
CA ALA A 50 -13.53 17.67 -5.47
C ALA A 50 -12.87 16.29 -5.21
N LEU A 51 -13.06 15.33 -6.13
CA LEU A 51 -12.44 14.01 -6.05
C LEU A 51 -10.91 14.10 -6.07
N ILE A 52 -10.34 14.89 -6.99
CA ILE A 52 -8.90 15.13 -7.08
C ILE A 52 -8.38 15.77 -5.78
N ALA A 53 -9.10 16.76 -5.25
CA ALA A 53 -8.73 17.40 -3.99
C ALA A 53 -8.71 16.39 -2.83
N LEU A 54 -9.78 15.60 -2.66
CA LEU A 54 -9.85 14.56 -1.63
C LEU A 54 -8.73 13.52 -1.76
N MET A 55 -8.47 13.05 -2.98
CA MET A 55 -7.39 12.11 -3.24
C MET A 55 -6.02 12.71 -2.93
N SER A 56 -5.80 13.99 -3.27
CA SER A 56 -4.55 14.70 -2.98
C SER A 56 -4.28 14.84 -1.47
N LEU A 57 -5.33 14.94 -0.66
CA LEU A 57 -5.23 15.04 0.80
C LEU A 57 -4.84 13.72 1.46
N SER A 58 -5.09 12.59 0.81
CA SER A 58 -4.75 11.24 1.33
C SER A 58 -3.36 10.76 0.91
N ILE A 59 -2.58 11.56 0.17
CA ILE A 59 -1.25 11.18 -0.29
C ILE A 59 -0.29 11.07 0.91
N PRO A 60 0.39 9.93 1.08
CA PRO A 60 1.39 9.80 2.11
C PRO A 60 2.62 10.67 1.79
N ARG A 61 3.10 11.42 2.78
CA ARG A 61 4.26 12.32 2.63
C ARG A 61 5.52 11.78 3.26
N TYR A 62 5.42 11.23 4.45
CA TYR A 62 6.56 10.70 5.18
C TYR A 62 6.12 9.70 6.24
N ILE A 63 7.04 8.80 6.57
CA ILE A 63 6.91 7.86 7.67
C ILE A 63 7.78 8.43 8.80
N VAL A 64 7.19 8.58 9.97
CA VAL A 64 7.89 9.00 11.19
C VAL A 64 7.99 7.80 12.09
N VAL A 65 9.22 7.44 12.42
CA VAL A 65 9.51 6.39 13.40
C VAL A 65 9.95 7.06 14.69
N THR A 66 9.26 6.76 15.77
CA THR A 66 9.56 7.22 17.12
C THR A 66 9.84 6.00 18.00
N ASP A 67 10.38 6.20 19.18
CA ASP A 67 10.64 5.11 20.13
C ASP A 67 9.34 4.38 20.57
N GLU A 68 8.19 5.06 20.49
CA GLU A 68 6.89 4.54 20.94
C GLU A 68 6.00 4.04 19.78
N LYS A 69 6.06 4.69 18.61
CA LYS A 69 5.15 4.43 17.51
C LYS A 69 5.75 4.73 16.13
N VAL A 70 5.14 4.12 15.11
CA VAL A 70 5.34 4.42 13.70
C VAL A 70 4.13 5.15 13.18
N GLU A 71 4.33 6.29 12.55
CA GLU A 71 3.28 7.11 11.97
C GLU A 71 3.48 7.24 10.45
N VAL A 72 2.49 6.85 9.69
CA VAL A 72 2.40 7.21 8.27
C VAL A 72 1.57 8.48 8.18
N ARG A 73 2.24 9.60 7.91
CA ARG A 73 1.58 10.89 7.82
C ARG A 73 1.19 11.21 6.39
N CYS A 74 -0.12 11.19 6.16
CA CYS A 74 -0.78 11.79 5.01
C CYS A 74 -1.10 13.26 5.31
N LEU A 75 -1.70 13.97 4.38
CA LEU A 75 -2.02 15.39 4.59
C LEU A 75 -3.15 15.57 5.63
N LEU A 76 -4.17 14.74 5.60
CA LEU A 76 -5.32 14.77 6.52
C LEU A 76 -5.41 13.55 7.44
N ASP A 77 -4.79 12.44 7.06
CA ASP A 77 -4.89 11.18 7.81
C ASP A 77 -3.53 10.81 8.41
N ILE A 78 -3.56 10.27 9.60
CA ILE A 78 -2.38 9.76 10.30
C ILE A 78 -2.70 8.32 10.66
N THR A 79 -2.01 7.39 10.01
CA THR A 79 -2.06 5.98 10.41
C THR A 79 -0.91 5.73 11.36
N GLU A 80 -1.21 5.31 12.58
CA GLU A 80 -0.20 5.00 13.59
C GLU A 80 -0.29 3.55 14.05
N ILE A 81 0.87 2.96 14.30
CA ILE A 81 1.04 1.65 14.91
C ILE A 81 2.01 1.82 16.07
N LYS A 82 1.64 1.34 17.26
CA LYS A 82 2.55 1.34 18.38
C LYS A 82 3.66 0.31 18.17
N ARG A 83 4.88 0.69 18.50
CA ARG A 83 6.05 -0.17 18.27
C ARG A 83 5.97 -1.50 19.03
N GLY A 84 5.35 -1.50 20.22
CA GLY A 84 5.11 -2.72 20.99
C GLY A 84 4.05 -3.67 20.40
N GLU A 85 3.25 -3.16 19.47
CA GLU A 85 2.22 -3.95 18.75
C GLU A 85 2.73 -4.51 17.43
N ILE A 86 3.97 -4.19 17.00
CA ILE A 86 4.57 -4.74 15.79
C ILE A 86 5.03 -6.17 16.05
N ALA A 87 4.43 -7.12 15.36
CA ALA A 87 4.76 -8.53 15.45
C ALA A 87 5.84 -8.93 14.43
N SER A 88 5.76 -8.41 13.20
CA SER A 88 6.77 -8.68 12.18
C SER A 88 6.96 -7.52 11.21
N VAL A 89 8.18 -7.40 10.69
CA VAL A 89 8.53 -6.45 9.64
C VAL A 89 9.36 -7.17 8.59
N ARG A 90 8.91 -7.13 7.34
CA ARG A 90 9.63 -7.81 6.26
C ARG A 90 9.60 -7.05 4.94
N ARG A 91 10.58 -7.30 4.11
CA ARG A 91 10.59 -6.81 2.73
C ARG A 91 9.69 -7.67 1.85
N VAL A 92 8.95 -7.03 0.95
CA VAL A 92 8.00 -7.72 0.05
C VAL A 92 8.37 -7.47 -1.41
N ASP A 93 8.31 -8.54 -2.23
CA ASP A 93 8.53 -8.44 -3.66
C ASP A 93 7.38 -7.64 -4.32
N PRO A 94 7.68 -6.64 -5.16
CA PRO A 94 6.68 -5.90 -5.93
C PRO A 94 5.75 -6.79 -6.80
N LYS A 95 6.19 -8.00 -7.14
CA LYS A 95 5.36 -8.96 -7.89
C LYS A 95 4.12 -9.39 -7.12
N ARG A 96 4.20 -9.48 -5.79
CA ARG A 96 3.08 -9.83 -4.92
C ARG A 96 1.99 -8.75 -4.93
N MET A 97 2.39 -7.48 -5.04
CA MET A 97 1.46 -6.34 -5.08
C MET A 97 0.50 -6.36 -6.28
N LYS A 98 0.76 -7.16 -7.33
CA LYS A 98 -0.13 -7.31 -8.49
C LYS A 98 -1.49 -7.94 -8.14
N TRP A 99 -1.57 -8.64 -7.02
CA TRP A 99 -2.78 -9.30 -6.55
C TRP A 99 -3.59 -8.45 -5.57
N PHE A 100 -3.18 -7.19 -5.38
CA PHE A 100 -3.89 -6.26 -4.53
C PHE A 100 -4.93 -5.49 -5.33
N PHE A 101 -6.20 -5.70 -4.96
CA PHE A 101 -7.32 -5.02 -5.58
C PHE A 101 -7.71 -3.80 -4.72
N PRO A 102 -7.80 -2.59 -5.29
CA PRO A 102 -8.18 -1.40 -4.55
C PRO A 102 -9.65 -1.47 -4.13
N LEU A 103 -9.91 -1.33 -2.84
CA LEU A 103 -11.26 -1.19 -2.29
C LEU A 103 -11.63 0.29 -2.12
N PHE A 104 -10.81 1.03 -1.39
CA PHE A 104 -10.97 2.46 -1.15
C PHE A 104 -9.61 3.13 -1.12
N GLY A 105 -9.40 4.15 -1.97
CA GLY A 105 -8.16 4.93 -2.02
C GLY A 105 -7.65 5.19 -3.42
N GLY A 106 -6.41 5.66 -3.52
CA GLY A 106 -5.73 5.94 -4.78
C GLY A 106 -5.01 4.72 -5.33
N CYS A 107 -5.23 4.41 -6.61
CA CYS A 107 -4.51 3.38 -7.33
C CYS A 107 -3.80 4.00 -8.55
N GLY A 108 -2.55 4.43 -8.36
CA GLY A 108 -1.75 5.06 -9.40
C GLY A 108 -1.92 6.58 -9.54
N PHE A 109 -2.95 7.18 -8.98
CA PHE A 109 -3.16 8.61 -8.94
C PHE A 109 -2.43 9.20 -7.73
N PHE A 110 -1.33 9.91 -7.96
CA PHE A 110 -0.38 10.39 -6.95
C PHE A 110 0.16 9.33 -5.98
N GLY A 111 0.07 8.05 -6.35
CA GLY A 111 0.53 6.93 -5.54
C GLY A 111 -0.51 5.84 -5.36
N TYR A 112 -0.23 4.96 -4.43
CA TYR A 112 -1.07 3.82 -4.05
C TYR A 112 -1.32 3.95 -2.55
N TYR A 113 -2.54 4.27 -2.17
CA TYR A 113 -2.87 4.50 -0.76
C TYR A 113 -4.32 4.16 -0.44
N GLY A 114 -4.54 3.71 0.79
CA GLY A 114 -5.85 3.33 1.29
C GLY A 114 -5.98 1.84 1.56
N HIS A 115 -7.21 1.34 1.43
CA HIS A 115 -7.56 -0.04 1.70
C HIS A 115 -7.56 -0.87 0.42
N PHE A 116 -6.85 -1.99 0.46
CA PHE A 116 -6.75 -2.95 -0.62
C PHE A 116 -7.19 -4.33 -0.13
N LEU A 117 -7.63 -5.18 -1.06
CA LEU A 117 -7.90 -6.58 -0.84
C LEU A 117 -6.74 -7.39 -1.42
N ASP A 118 -6.07 -8.18 -0.60
CA ASP A 118 -5.14 -9.21 -1.08
C ASP A 118 -5.97 -10.39 -1.60
N LEU A 119 -6.01 -10.56 -2.93
CA LEU A 119 -6.78 -11.61 -3.59
C LEU A 119 -6.26 -13.03 -3.32
N ARG A 120 -5.05 -13.18 -2.80
CA ARG A 120 -4.49 -14.50 -2.47
C ARG A 120 -4.97 -14.99 -1.11
N ARG A 121 -5.08 -14.07 -0.16
CA ARG A 121 -5.47 -14.39 1.24
C ARG A 121 -6.89 -13.96 1.57
N PHE A 122 -7.55 -13.20 0.66
CA PHE A 122 -8.86 -12.58 0.86
C PHE A 122 -8.91 -11.68 2.10
N GLU A 123 -7.80 -11.03 2.41
CA GLU A 123 -7.65 -10.16 3.57
C GLU A 123 -7.62 -8.69 3.16
N ARG A 124 -8.17 -7.86 4.03
CA ARG A 124 -8.08 -6.41 3.87
C ARG A 124 -6.73 -5.92 4.39
N VAL A 125 -6.01 -5.18 3.57
CA VAL A 125 -4.70 -4.63 3.89
C VAL A 125 -4.70 -3.12 3.68
N ARG A 126 -3.86 -2.41 4.42
CA ARG A 126 -3.60 -0.98 4.20
C ARG A 126 -2.32 -0.83 3.39
N LEU A 127 -2.38 -0.01 2.36
CA LEU A 127 -1.21 0.27 1.51
C LEU A 127 -0.96 1.77 1.45
N TYR A 128 0.27 2.18 1.69
CA TYR A 128 0.75 3.55 1.53
C TYR A 128 2.07 3.54 0.77
N ALA A 129 2.00 3.73 -0.54
CA ALA A 129 3.15 3.65 -1.42
C ALA A 129 3.14 4.76 -2.47
N SER A 130 4.24 5.46 -2.63
CA SER A 130 4.43 6.44 -3.70
C SER A 130 5.27 5.88 -4.84
N GLU A 131 5.97 4.77 -4.62
CA GLU A 131 6.74 4.05 -5.62
C GLU A 131 6.35 2.57 -5.62
N TRP A 132 6.45 1.93 -6.81
CA TRP A 132 6.09 0.50 -6.99
C TRP A 132 7.30 -0.42 -6.77
N LYS A 133 8.08 -0.10 -5.74
CA LYS A 133 9.28 -0.85 -5.33
C LYS A 133 9.54 -0.62 -3.84
N ASN A 134 10.49 -1.37 -3.28
CA ASN A 134 10.92 -1.22 -1.89
C ASN A 134 9.75 -1.30 -0.88
N PHE A 135 8.87 -2.27 -1.08
CA PHE A 135 7.77 -2.49 -0.17
C PHE A 135 8.23 -3.13 1.14
N VAL A 136 7.72 -2.59 2.23
CA VAL A 136 7.87 -3.12 3.58
C VAL A 136 6.49 -3.47 4.10
N GLU A 137 6.30 -4.68 4.53
CA GLU A 137 5.12 -5.16 5.23
C GLU A 137 5.38 -5.06 6.73
N ILE A 138 4.50 -4.41 7.43
CA ILE A 138 4.46 -4.30 8.88
C ILE A 138 3.20 -5.01 9.33
N THR A 139 3.33 -6.08 10.10
CA THR A 139 2.20 -6.81 10.67
C THR A 139 2.17 -6.56 12.16
N ASP A 140 1.00 -6.23 12.68
CA ASP A 140 0.79 -6.06 14.11
C ASP A 140 0.37 -7.36 14.80
N ILE A 141 0.24 -7.33 16.11
CA ILE A 141 -0.21 -8.48 16.94
C ILE A 141 -1.68 -8.88 16.68
N TYR A 142 -2.44 -8.06 15.96
CA TYR A 142 -3.83 -8.31 15.56
C TYR A 142 -3.92 -8.86 14.13
N GLU A 143 -2.78 -9.21 13.52
CA GLU A 143 -2.65 -9.65 12.13
C GLU A 143 -3.04 -8.58 11.09
N GLU A 144 -3.24 -7.32 11.51
CA GLU A 144 -3.44 -6.23 10.56
C GLU A 144 -2.14 -5.94 9.81
N ARG A 145 -2.24 -5.85 8.48
CA ARG A 145 -1.09 -5.64 7.61
C ARG A 145 -1.09 -4.26 7.01
N LEU A 146 0.01 -3.57 7.25
CA LEU A 146 0.33 -2.28 6.67
C LEU A 146 1.50 -2.44 5.69
N TYR A 147 1.28 -2.07 4.44
CA TYR A 147 2.32 -2.02 3.42
C TYR A 147 2.74 -0.58 3.18
N VAL A 148 4.02 -0.31 3.27
CA VAL A 148 4.60 1.00 2.99
C VAL A 148 5.71 0.87 1.96
N SER A 149 5.98 1.93 1.19
CA SER A 149 7.17 1.99 0.35
C SER A 149 8.02 3.18 0.74
N CYS A 150 9.33 2.99 0.85
CA CYS A 150 10.28 4.08 1.07
C CYS A 150 11.60 3.79 0.38
N SER A 151 12.38 4.85 0.11
CA SER A 151 13.67 4.70 -0.57
C SER A 151 14.67 3.88 0.25
N ASP A 152 14.60 3.98 1.57
CA ASP A 152 15.52 3.36 2.52
C ASP A 152 14.83 2.22 3.30
N ALA A 153 14.23 1.28 2.55
CA ALA A 153 13.45 0.17 3.12
C ALA A 153 14.27 -0.69 4.11
N ASP A 154 15.53 -0.93 3.81
CA ASP A 154 16.39 -1.75 4.67
C ASP A 154 16.71 -1.07 6.01
N CYS A 155 16.90 0.26 6.00
CA CYS A 155 17.05 1.03 7.23
C CYS A 155 15.75 1.06 8.05
N LEU A 156 14.61 1.20 7.37
CA LEU A 156 13.30 1.16 8.04
C LEU A 156 13.05 -0.20 8.69
N ILE A 157 13.35 -1.30 8.01
CA ILE A 157 13.21 -2.66 8.55
C ILE A 157 14.12 -2.84 9.77
N ALA A 158 15.39 -2.45 9.67
CA ALA A 158 16.34 -2.58 10.77
C ALA A 158 15.91 -1.76 12.02
N GLU A 159 15.31 -0.59 11.81
CA GLU A 159 14.83 0.26 12.90
C GLU A 159 13.54 -0.26 13.54
N LEU A 160 12.66 -0.90 12.75
CA LEU A 160 11.36 -1.38 13.22
C LEU A 160 11.39 -2.83 13.73
N MET A 161 12.46 -3.56 13.46
CA MET A 161 12.53 -4.97 13.87
C MET A 161 12.28 -5.11 15.38
N PRO A 162 11.30 -5.93 15.78
CA PRO A 162 10.96 -6.09 17.19
C PRO A 162 12.13 -6.72 17.96
N PRO A 163 12.31 -6.38 19.25
CA PRO A 163 13.31 -7.03 20.09
C PRO A 163 12.92 -8.50 20.27
N GLY A 164 13.64 -9.40 19.63
CA GLY A 164 13.36 -10.85 19.61
C GLY A 164 13.12 -11.43 18.21
N GLY A 165 13.30 -10.64 17.16
CA GLY A 165 13.11 -11.07 15.77
C GLY A 165 11.65 -11.03 15.30
N ASN A 166 11.43 -11.50 14.09
CA ASN A 166 10.09 -11.56 13.49
C ASN A 166 9.37 -12.84 13.96
N ARG A 167 8.59 -12.76 15.01
CA ARG A 167 7.87 -13.91 15.59
C ARG A 167 6.98 -14.62 14.58
N LEU A 168 6.20 -13.88 13.80
CA LEU A 168 5.30 -14.45 12.80
C LEU A 168 6.00 -14.99 11.55
N THR A 169 7.27 -14.63 11.33
CA THR A 169 8.02 -15.14 10.18
C THR A 169 8.68 -16.48 10.49
N GLU A 170 9.02 -16.71 11.73
CA GLU A 170 9.55 -18.00 12.19
C GLU A 170 8.42 -19.04 12.17
N GLU A 171 7.26 -18.74 12.74
CA GLU A 171 6.08 -19.62 12.70
C GLU A 171 5.62 -19.92 11.27
N ALA A 172 5.54 -18.90 10.39
CA ALA A 172 5.16 -19.11 9.00
C ALA A 172 6.22 -19.82 8.15
N ALA A 173 7.49 -19.74 8.52
CA ALA A 173 8.56 -20.47 7.86
C ALA A 173 8.55 -21.95 8.29
N GLU A 174 8.27 -22.22 9.55
CA GLU A 174 8.10 -23.58 10.08
C GLU A 174 6.88 -24.26 9.44
N GLU A 175 5.73 -23.55 9.31
CA GLU A 175 4.56 -24.07 8.61
C GLU A 175 4.82 -24.37 7.13
N GLU A 176 5.55 -23.49 6.41
CA GLU A 176 5.90 -23.73 5.01
C GLU A 176 6.91 -24.88 4.84
N GLU A 177 7.79 -25.11 5.80
CA GLU A 177 8.69 -26.27 5.78
C GLU A 177 7.93 -27.57 6.09
N GLU A 178 7.03 -27.58 7.06
CA GLU A 178 6.18 -28.74 7.37
C GLU A 178 5.29 -29.11 6.18
N GLU A 179 4.62 -28.14 5.53
CA GLU A 179 3.82 -28.39 4.32
C GLU A 179 4.66 -28.97 3.16
N ARG A 180 5.91 -28.52 3.02
CA ARG A 180 6.81 -29.06 1.99
C ARG A 180 7.27 -30.49 2.30
N GLU A 181 7.56 -30.79 3.55
CA GLU A 181 7.93 -32.14 3.97
C GLU A 181 6.75 -33.13 3.84
N GLU A 182 5.54 -32.70 4.23
CA GLU A 182 4.34 -33.50 4.04
C GLU A 182 4.04 -33.75 2.54
N ALA A 183 4.18 -32.73 1.69
CA ALA A 183 3.99 -32.87 0.24
C ALA A 183 5.04 -33.76 -0.43
N GLN A 184 6.26 -33.80 0.08
CA GLN A 184 7.32 -34.71 -0.39
C GLN A 184 7.04 -36.15 0.06
N THR A 185 6.69 -36.34 1.31
CA THR A 185 6.38 -37.66 1.87
C THR A 185 5.17 -38.32 1.19
N ALA A 186 4.14 -37.51 0.88
CA ALA A 186 2.96 -37.95 0.13
C ALA A 186 3.29 -38.41 -1.30
N LYS A 187 4.24 -37.76 -1.97
CA LYS A 187 4.70 -38.16 -3.30
C LYS A 187 5.53 -39.43 -3.30
N GLU A 188 6.35 -39.63 -2.31
CA GLU A 188 7.15 -40.84 -2.18
C GLU A 188 6.27 -42.07 -1.89
N THR A 189 5.20 -41.91 -1.12
CA THR A 189 4.24 -42.98 -0.79
C THR A 189 3.38 -43.39 -1.99
N GLN A 190 3.17 -42.49 -2.99
CA GLN A 190 2.42 -42.81 -4.21
C GLN A 190 3.28 -43.47 -5.31
N THR A 191 4.58 -43.55 -5.12
CA THR A 191 5.51 -44.09 -6.15
C THR A 191 5.98 -45.52 -5.82
N THR A 192 5.54 -46.08 -4.71
CA THR A 192 5.81 -47.46 -4.26
C THR A 192 4.57 -48.32 -4.43
#